data_d84296695b8c3fecbc00d948253a19b0
#
_entry.id   d84296695b8c3fecbc00d948253a19b0
#
_cell.length_a   1.000
_cell.length_b   1.000
_cell.length_c   1.000
_cell.angle_alpha   90.00
_cell.angle_beta   90.00
_cell.angle_gamma   90.00
#
_symmetry.space_group_name_H-M   'P 1'
#
loop_
_entity.id
_entity.type
_entity.pdbx_description
1 polymer ?
#
loop_
_entity_poly.entity_id
_entity_poly.type
_entity_poly.pdbx_seq_one_letter_code
_entity_poly.pdbx_strand_id
1 'polypeptide(L)'
;DSRDWTQGPDYLYLEPAKWPIQPPSLTHDSEVVMKEVHNEVPLSFMVLHEVELLEQVFQNDRSVWMNFRILSWILRFASNSRSPVESRKTSSYIDAQEQNQAQQFWIRTVQKQSLPEELVRIAKKEPPLSHQLKQLVPFVDEVGILRVQGRLGRASMREESKHPPILPKKNVLVGRLIMAYHQVLGHPGPD
;
A
#
# COMPACT_ATOMS: atom_id res chain seq x y z
N ASP A 1 3.54 -38.01 -11.90
CA ASP A 1 4.42 -38.78 -10.98
C ASP A 1 5.15 -37.78 -10.09
N SER A 2 5.09 -37.91 -8.77
CA SER A 2 5.57 -36.88 -7.83
C SER A 2 7.10 -36.70 -7.82
N ARG A 3 7.82 -37.50 -8.56
CA ARG A 3 9.28 -37.44 -8.69
C ARG A 3 9.76 -36.29 -9.58
N ASP A 4 9.00 -35.95 -10.60
CA ASP A 4 9.39 -34.91 -11.57
C ASP A 4 9.43 -33.51 -10.95
N TRP A 5 8.64 -33.28 -9.88
CA TRP A 5 8.63 -32.02 -9.13
C TRP A 5 9.84 -31.78 -8.23
N THR A 6 10.46 -32.84 -7.75
CA THR A 6 11.61 -32.74 -6.83
C THR A 6 12.95 -32.95 -7.51
N GLN A 7 12.99 -33.68 -8.62
CA GLN A 7 14.23 -34.03 -9.32
C GLN A 7 14.36 -33.40 -10.72
N GLY A 8 13.28 -32.83 -11.25
CA GLY A 8 13.27 -32.32 -12.61
C GLY A 8 13.26 -33.41 -13.66
N PRO A 9 13.15 -33.06 -14.94
CA PRO A 9 13.11 -34.02 -16.03
C PRO A 9 14.47 -34.72 -16.25
N ASP A 10 14.45 -35.99 -16.60
CA ASP A 10 15.61 -36.89 -16.70
C ASP A 10 16.73 -36.37 -17.62
N TYR A 11 16.41 -35.57 -18.64
CA TYR A 11 17.41 -35.02 -19.53
C TYR A 11 18.39 -34.03 -18.86
N LEU A 12 18.03 -33.46 -17.71
CA LEU A 12 18.92 -32.56 -16.95
C LEU A 12 20.15 -33.30 -16.39
N TYR A 13 20.09 -34.63 -16.25
CA TYR A 13 21.18 -35.45 -15.79
C TYR A 13 22.07 -35.96 -16.95
N LEU A 14 21.72 -35.64 -18.19
CA LEU A 14 22.48 -36.00 -19.38
C LEU A 14 23.48 -34.87 -19.73
N GLU A 15 24.53 -35.24 -20.49
CA GLU A 15 25.43 -34.22 -21.05
C GLU A 15 24.67 -33.18 -21.87
N PRO A 16 25.06 -31.89 -21.86
CA PRO A 16 24.36 -30.82 -22.59
C PRO A 16 24.13 -31.08 -24.07
N ALA A 17 24.98 -31.90 -24.72
CA ALA A 17 24.81 -32.28 -26.10
C ALA A 17 23.61 -33.23 -26.36
N LYS A 18 23.06 -33.83 -25.32
CA LYS A 18 21.89 -34.72 -25.35
C LYS A 18 20.61 -34.06 -24.88
N TRP A 19 20.69 -32.78 -24.54
CA TRP A 19 19.49 -32.03 -24.17
C TRP A 19 18.59 -31.80 -25.39
N PRO A 20 17.28 -31.82 -25.25
CA PRO A 20 16.37 -31.54 -26.37
C PRO A 20 16.63 -30.13 -26.89
N ILE A 21 17.01 -30.04 -28.16
CA ILE A 21 17.40 -28.80 -28.86
C ILE A 21 16.18 -27.91 -29.14
N GLN A 22 14.99 -28.45 -29.08
CA GLN A 22 13.75 -27.69 -29.19
C GLN A 22 12.85 -28.03 -28.03
N PRO A 23 12.28 -27.03 -27.35
CA PRO A 23 11.10 -27.28 -26.51
C PRO A 23 10.05 -27.92 -27.41
N PRO A 24 9.24 -28.89 -26.92
CA PRO A 24 8.13 -29.41 -27.68
C PRO A 24 7.40 -28.20 -28.26
N SER A 25 7.21 -28.19 -29.62
CA SER A 25 6.50 -27.11 -30.27
C SER A 25 5.13 -27.03 -29.60
N LEU A 26 4.96 -26.08 -28.74
CA LEU A 26 3.68 -25.66 -28.24
C LEU A 26 2.96 -25.16 -29.51
N THR A 27 2.24 -26.09 -30.17
CA THR A 27 1.35 -25.69 -31.24
C THR A 27 0.38 -24.71 -30.61
N HIS A 28 0.39 -23.49 -31.12
CA HIS A 28 -0.42 -22.36 -30.67
C HIS A 28 -1.92 -22.64 -30.60
N ASP A 29 -2.33 -23.82 -31.06
CA ASP A 29 -3.69 -24.27 -31.25
C ASP A 29 -4.16 -25.33 -30.25
N SER A 30 -3.39 -25.68 -29.22
CA SER A 30 -3.92 -26.59 -28.23
C SER A 30 -4.92 -25.83 -27.35
N GLU A 31 -6.13 -26.35 -27.26
CA GLU A 31 -7.25 -25.80 -26.46
C GLU A 31 -6.85 -25.56 -24.99
N VAL A 32 -5.84 -26.24 -24.50
CA VAL A 32 -5.24 -26.11 -23.18
C VAL A 32 -4.39 -24.84 -23.09
N VAL A 33 -3.55 -24.55 -24.10
CA VAL A 33 -2.73 -23.32 -24.17
C VAL A 33 -3.63 -22.10 -24.37
N MET A 34 -4.69 -22.21 -25.16
CA MET A 34 -5.66 -21.14 -25.34
C MET A 34 -6.48 -20.91 -24.07
N LYS A 35 -6.76 -21.91 -23.24
CA LYS A 35 -7.38 -21.73 -21.93
C LYS A 35 -6.41 -21.08 -20.91
N GLU A 36 -5.13 -21.37 -20.98
CA GLU A 36 -4.12 -20.71 -20.14
C GLU A 36 -3.83 -19.28 -20.59
N VAL A 37 -3.84 -19.02 -21.90
CA VAL A 37 -3.64 -17.67 -22.47
C VAL A 37 -4.90 -16.81 -22.37
N HIS A 38 -6.10 -17.41 -22.41
CA HIS A 38 -7.38 -16.71 -22.23
C HIS A 38 -7.85 -16.65 -20.77
N ASN A 39 -7.26 -17.40 -19.85
CA ASN A 39 -7.22 -16.92 -18.51
C ASN A 39 -6.33 -15.68 -18.58
N GLU A 40 -6.95 -14.57 -18.95
CA GLU A 40 -6.49 -13.29 -18.48
C GLU A 40 -6.25 -13.52 -16.99
N VAL A 41 -4.99 -13.82 -16.65
CA VAL A 41 -4.53 -13.54 -15.30
C VAL A 41 -4.87 -12.07 -15.19
N PRO A 42 -5.98 -11.71 -14.54
CA PRO A 42 -6.23 -10.31 -14.38
C PRO A 42 -4.93 -9.81 -13.79
N LEU A 43 -4.45 -8.69 -14.25
CA LEU A 43 -3.42 -7.90 -13.59
C LEU A 43 -3.93 -7.48 -12.20
N SER A 44 -4.78 -8.28 -11.61
CA SER A 44 -5.40 -8.31 -10.29
C SER A 44 -4.40 -8.29 -9.16
N PHE A 45 -3.15 -8.66 -9.42
CA PHE A 45 -2.09 -8.40 -8.47
C PHE A 45 -1.86 -6.89 -8.26
N MET A 46 -2.37 -6.05 -9.16
CA MET A 46 -2.19 -4.60 -9.08
C MET A 46 -3.46 -3.85 -8.70
N VAL A 47 -4.58 -4.53 -8.60
CA VAL A 47 -5.86 -3.99 -8.11
C VAL A 47 -6.32 -4.77 -6.88
N LEU A 48 -5.41 -5.07 -5.97
CA LEU A 48 -5.82 -5.10 -4.58
C LEU A 48 -6.35 -3.69 -4.33
N HIS A 49 -7.64 -3.58 -4.11
CA HIS A 49 -8.23 -2.34 -3.63
C HIS A 49 -7.32 -1.82 -2.53
N GLU A 50 -6.92 -0.53 -2.58
CA GLU A 50 -6.01 0.06 -1.58
C GLU A 50 -6.43 -0.32 -0.15
N VAL A 51 -7.73 -0.48 0.07
CA VAL A 51 -8.36 -0.90 1.33
C VAL A 51 -8.02 -2.35 1.67
N GLU A 52 -8.19 -3.29 0.74
CA GLU A 52 -7.90 -4.73 0.95
C GLU A 52 -6.43 -4.95 1.25
N LEU A 53 -5.54 -4.23 0.56
CA LEU A 53 -4.11 -4.27 0.86
C LEU A 53 -3.83 -3.84 2.30
N LEU A 54 -4.42 -2.73 2.76
CA LEU A 54 -4.24 -2.28 4.13
C LEU A 54 -4.83 -3.27 5.13
N GLU A 55 -6.00 -3.81 4.87
CA GLU A 55 -6.61 -4.83 5.73
C GLU A 55 -5.70 -6.05 5.85
N GLN A 56 -5.17 -6.59 4.76
CA GLN A 56 -4.26 -7.73 4.77
C GLN A 56 -2.96 -7.43 5.53
N VAL A 57 -2.37 -6.26 5.33
CA VAL A 57 -1.11 -5.87 6.00
C VAL A 57 -1.33 -5.61 7.50
N PHE A 58 -2.47 -5.01 7.88
CA PHE A 58 -2.72 -4.55 9.25
C PHE A 58 -3.65 -5.48 10.06
N GLN A 59 -4.20 -6.56 9.50
CA GLN A 59 -5.10 -7.49 10.21
C GLN A 59 -4.40 -8.41 11.20
N ASN A 60 -3.09 -8.57 11.10
CA ASN A 60 -2.34 -9.49 11.97
C ASN A 60 -1.92 -8.83 13.30
N ASP A 61 -1.49 -9.66 14.26
CA ASP A 61 -1.06 -9.24 15.60
C ASP A 61 0.33 -8.58 15.63
N ARG A 62 0.89 -8.24 14.47
CA ARG A 62 2.17 -7.55 14.38
C ARG A 62 2.05 -6.11 14.86
N SER A 63 3.16 -5.55 15.32
CA SER A 63 3.18 -4.13 15.68
C SER A 63 2.85 -3.25 14.47
N VAL A 64 2.15 -2.15 14.70
CA VAL A 64 1.78 -1.18 13.67
C VAL A 64 3.01 -0.66 12.91
N TRP A 65 4.14 -0.50 13.60
CA TRP A 65 5.42 -0.08 13.01
C TRP A 65 5.98 -1.10 12.01
N MET A 66 5.86 -2.40 12.34
CA MET A 66 6.24 -3.48 11.41
C MET A 66 5.34 -3.47 10.19
N ASN A 67 4.05 -3.24 10.37
CA ASN A 67 3.09 -3.17 9.27
C ASN A 67 3.40 -2.00 8.31
N PHE A 68 3.77 -0.82 8.83
CA PHE A 68 4.24 0.29 8.00
C PHE A 68 5.51 -0.07 7.22
N ARG A 69 6.44 -0.80 7.84
CA ARG A 69 7.65 -1.26 7.16
C ARG A 69 7.33 -2.25 6.03
N ILE A 70 6.42 -3.18 6.26
CA ILE A 70 5.92 -4.11 5.22
C ILE A 70 5.26 -3.33 4.08
N LEU A 71 4.39 -2.38 4.40
CA LEU A 71 3.75 -1.53 3.40
C LEU A 71 4.78 -0.75 2.57
N SER A 72 5.84 -0.23 3.19
CA SER A 72 6.92 0.46 2.47
C SER A 72 7.61 -0.45 1.46
N TRP A 73 7.89 -1.72 1.82
CA TRP A 73 8.45 -2.71 0.89
C TRP A 73 7.51 -3.02 -0.26
N ILE A 74 6.21 -3.17 -0.01
CA ILE A 74 5.20 -3.40 -1.06
C ILE A 74 5.15 -2.21 -2.03
N LEU A 75 5.13 -0.98 -1.52
CA LEU A 75 5.12 0.22 -2.34
C LEU A 75 6.40 0.38 -3.17
N ARG A 76 7.57 0.07 -2.58
CA ARG A 76 8.84 0.03 -3.31
C ARG A 76 8.80 -1.01 -4.44
N PHE A 77 8.34 -2.22 -4.15
CA PHE A 77 8.18 -3.26 -5.17
C PHE A 77 7.28 -2.79 -6.32
N ALA A 78 6.12 -2.23 -5.99
CA ALA A 78 5.17 -1.69 -6.96
C ALA A 78 5.77 -0.54 -7.79
N SER A 79 6.61 0.31 -7.20
CA SER A 79 7.33 1.36 -7.90
C SER A 79 8.42 0.78 -8.81
N ASN A 80 9.24 -0.12 -8.30
CA ASN A 80 10.32 -0.75 -9.05
C ASN A 80 9.81 -1.58 -10.24
N SER A 81 8.65 -2.25 -10.10
CA SER A 81 8.07 -3.04 -11.20
C SER A 81 7.66 -2.19 -12.41
N ARG A 82 7.37 -0.91 -12.20
CA ARG A 82 6.99 0.06 -13.25
C ARG A 82 8.17 0.90 -13.74
N SER A 83 9.30 0.82 -13.07
CA SER A 83 10.47 1.66 -13.36
C SER A 83 11.50 0.90 -14.19
N PRO A 84 12.24 1.59 -15.10
CA PRO A 84 13.41 1.04 -15.77
C PRO A 84 14.44 0.51 -14.74
N VAL A 85 15.24 -0.46 -15.14
CA VAL A 85 16.20 -1.15 -14.24
C VAL A 85 17.14 -0.15 -13.56
N GLU A 86 17.60 0.85 -14.30
CA GLU A 86 18.54 1.88 -13.83
C GLU A 86 17.97 2.79 -12.75
N SER A 87 16.63 2.92 -12.71
CA SER A 87 15.93 3.80 -11.75
C SER A 87 15.40 3.05 -10.54
N ARG A 88 15.62 1.73 -10.44
CA ARG A 88 15.10 0.92 -9.36
C ARG A 88 15.87 1.13 -8.06
N LYS A 89 15.15 1.23 -6.97
CA LYS A 89 15.74 1.25 -5.62
C LYS A 89 16.12 -0.17 -5.20
N THR A 90 17.42 -0.42 -5.04
CA THR A 90 17.98 -1.74 -4.70
C THR A 90 18.54 -1.83 -3.28
N SER A 91 18.45 -0.75 -2.49
CA SER A 91 18.93 -0.75 -1.10
C SER A 91 18.25 -1.83 -0.25
N SER A 92 19.00 -2.46 0.66
CA SER A 92 18.51 -3.50 1.57
C SER A 92 17.69 -2.96 2.76
N TYR A 93 17.53 -1.65 2.87
CA TYR A 93 16.77 -0.97 3.93
C TYR A 93 15.76 0.00 3.35
N ILE A 94 14.71 0.28 4.11
CA ILE A 94 13.71 1.31 3.81
C ILE A 94 14.22 2.65 4.33
N ASP A 95 14.23 3.67 3.49
CA ASP A 95 14.58 5.02 3.88
C ASP A 95 13.40 5.77 4.53
N ALA A 96 13.68 6.92 5.14
CA ALA A 96 12.67 7.73 5.82
C ALA A 96 11.60 8.28 4.86
N GLN A 97 11.97 8.56 3.61
CA GLN A 97 11.05 9.04 2.59
C GLN A 97 10.03 7.97 2.21
N GLU A 98 10.49 6.73 2.02
CA GLU A 98 9.60 5.61 1.70
C GLU A 98 8.67 5.26 2.87
N GLN A 99 9.17 5.38 4.09
CA GLN A 99 8.34 5.21 5.29
C GLN A 99 7.26 6.31 5.38
N ASN A 100 7.61 7.55 5.07
CA ASN A 100 6.64 8.64 5.00
C ASN A 100 5.61 8.42 3.87
N GLN A 101 6.04 7.96 2.70
CA GLN A 101 5.14 7.59 1.61
C GLN A 101 4.14 6.49 2.01
N ALA A 102 4.59 5.49 2.77
CA ALA A 102 3.71 4.44 3.28
C ALA A 102 2.70 4.99 4.28
N GLN A 103 3.10 5.91 5.17
CA GLN A 103 2.19 6.57 6.09
C GLN A 103 1.16 7.44 5.34
N GLN A 104 1.59 8.21 4.36
CA GLN A 104 0.69 9.03 3.53
C GLN A 104 -0.29 8.16 2.74
N PHE A 105 0.17 7.06 2.16
CA PHE A 105 -0.69 6.08 1.49
C PHE A 105 -1.76 5.54 2.45
N TRP A 106 -1.35 5.13 3.64
CA TRP A 106 -2.25 4.62 4.67
C TRP A 106 -3.31 5.67 5.07
N ILE A 107 -2.89 6.90 5.40
CA ILE A 107 -3.80 7.98 5.78
C ILE A 107 -4.83 8.24 4.68
N ARG A 108 -4.36 8.39 3.43
CA ARG A 108 -5.22 8.66 2.28
C ARG A 108 -6.24 7.56 2.06
N THR A 109 -5.84 6.30 2.14
CA THR A 109 -6.73 5.16 1.96
C THR A 109 -7.78 5.08 3.06
N VAL A 110 -7.40 5.27 4.31
CA VAL A 110 -8.31 5.30 5.45
C VAL A 110 -9.33 6.46 5.32
N GLN A 111 -8.87 7.63 4.87
CA GLN A 111 -9.75 8.76 4.63
C GLN A 111 -10.73 8.51 3.47
N LYS A 112 -10.26 7.94 2.35
CA LYS A 112 -11.11 7.55 1.22
C LYS A 112 -12.19 6.55 1.62
N GLN A 113 -11.84 5.58 2.46
CA GLN A 113 -12.77 4.57 2.96
C GLN A 113 -13.84 5.17 3.86
N SER A 114 -13.45 6.07 4.77
CA SER A 114 -14.32 6.52 5.85
C SER A 114 -15.00 7.87 5.59
N LEU A 115 -14.44 8.71 4.72
CA LEU A 115 -14.88 10.08 4.46
C LEU A 115 -14.94 10.40 2.94
N PRO A 116 -15.49 9.51 2.09
CA PRO A 116 -15.44 9.69 0.63
C PRO A 116 -16.18 10.95 0.18
N GLU A 117 -17.37 11.20 0.71
CA GLU A 117 -18.19 12.36 0.34
C GLU A 117 -17.55 13.68 0.76
N GLU A 118 -16.97 13.72 1.97
CA GLU A 118 -16.29 14.90 2.49
C GLU A 118 -15.06 15.25 1.66
N LEU A 119 -14.27 14.25 1.26
CA LEU A 119 -13.11 14.45 0.38
C LEU A 119 -13.51 15.08 -0.96
N VAL A 120 -14.56 14.56 -1.60
CA VAL A 120 -15.04 15.08 -2.88
C VAL A 120 -15.54 16.53 -2.75
N ARG A 121 -16.30 16.83 -1.71
CA ARG A 121 -16.85 18.18 -1.49
C ARG A 121 -15.74 19.19 -1.22
N ILE A 122 -14.83 18.87 -0.30
CA ILE A 122 -13.74 19.78 0.07
C ILE A 122 -12.78 20.00 -1.10
N ALA A 123 -12.50 18.96 -1.90
CA ALA A 123 -11.70 19.11 -3.13
C ALA A 123 -12.38 20.06 -4.14
N LYS A 124 -13.72 20.12 -4.19
CA LYS A 124 -14.51 21.07 -4.99
C LYS A 124 -14.66 22.44 -4.32
N LYS A 125 -14.02 22.67 -3.17
CA LYS A 125 -14.18 23.89 -2.35
C LYS A 125 -15.61 24.11 -1.83
N GLU A 126 -16.39 23.04 -1.70
CA GLU A 126 -17.71 23.06 -1.07
C GLU A 126 -17.57 22.87 0.44
N PRO A 127 -18.51 23.40 1.24
CA PRO A 127 -18.49 23.22 2.68
C PRO A 127 -18.67 21.75 3.06
N PRO A 128 -17.96 21.25 4.11
CA PRO A 128 -18.17 19.90 4.62
C PRO A 128 -19.62 19.66 5.06
N LEU A 129 -20.07 18.40 5.00
CA LEU A 129 -21.38 17.99 5.53
C LEU A 129 -21.39 18.02 7.06
N SER A 130 -20.36 17.44 7.66
CA SER A 130 -20.24 17.36 9.11
C SER A 130 -19.98 18.73 9.75
N HIS A 131 -20.80 19.08 10.74
CA HIS A 131 -20.62 20.31 11.53
C HIS A 131 -19.26 20.33 12.27
N GLN A 132 -18.79 19.17 12.73
CA GLN A 132 -17.49 19.04 13.39
C GLN A 132 -16.33 19.35 12.43
N LEU A 133 -16.40 18.86 11.18
CA LEU A 133 -15.39 19.16 10.17
C LEU A 133 -15.40 20.64 9.76
N LYS A 134 -16.55 21.29 9.72
CA LYS A 134 -16.65 22.74 9.41
C LYS A 134 -15.81 23.59 10.37
N GLN A 135 -15.80 23.24 11.66
CA GLN A 135 -15.04 23.96 12.67
C GLN A 135 -13.51 23.82 12.50
N LEU A 136 -13.05 22.75 11.86
CA LEU A 136 -11.64 22.47 11.63
C LEU A 136 -11.09 23.17 10.38
N VAL A 137 -11.95 23.82 9.59
CA VAL A 137 -11.58 24.44 8.30
C VAL A 137 -10.70 23.48 7.47
N PRO A 138 -11.24 22.32 7.06
CA PRO A 138 -10.45 21.30 6.40
C PRO A 138 -10.10 21.68 4.97
N PHE A 139 -8.95 21.20 4.51
CA PHE A 139 -8.52 21.30 3.11
C PHE A 139 -7.86 19.99 2.67
N VAL A 140 -7.81 19.75 1.37
CA VAL A 140 -7.10 18.62 0.75
C VAL A 140 -5.75 19.12 0.27
N ASP A 141 -4.67 18.46 0.70
CA ASP A 141 -3.32 18.79 0.27
C ASP A 141 -2.98 18.25 -1.13
N GLU A 142 -1.77 18.55 -1.63
CA GLU A 142 -1.29 18.15 -2.96
C GLU A 142 -1.22 16.62 -3.15
N VAL A 143 -1.05 15.87 -2.06
CA VAL A 143 -1.02 14.39 -2.10
C VAL A 143 -2.40 13.76 -1.88
N GLY A 144 -3.46 14.57 -1.77
CA GLY A 144 -4.84 14.10 -1.63
C GLY A 144 -5.23 13.69 -0.21
N ILE A 145 -4.54 14.21 0.82
CA ILE A 145 -4.85 13.98 2.23
C ILE A 145 -5.68 15.14 2.78
N LEU A 146 -6.76 14.82 3.48
CA LEU A 146 -7.57 15.79 4.19
C LEU A 146 -6.88 16.22 5.49
N ARG A 147 -6.61 17.53 5.60
CA ARG A 147 -5.90 18.15 6.72
C ARG A 147 -6.69 19.26 7.37
N VAL A 148 -6.31 19.58 8.60
CA VAL A 148 -6.86 20.72 9.33
C VAL A 148 -6.08 21.99 9.00
N GLN A 149 -6.78 23.07 8.69
CA GLN A 149 -6.16 24.39 8.62
C GLN A 149 -6.11 25.00 10.03
N GLY A 150 -5.07 24.63 10.77
CA GLY A 150 -4.92 25.08 12.16
C GLY A 150 -4.53 26.56 12.29
N ARG A 151 -4.63 27.09 13.51
CA ARG A 151 -4.18 28.46 13.86
C ARG A 151 -2.65 28.59 13.90
N LEU A 152 -1.92 27.49 13.71
CA LEU A 152 -0.46 27.41 13.80
C LEU A 152 0.30 27.88 12.54
N GLY A 153 -0.38 28.44 11.55
CA GLY A 153 0.23 28.86 10.28
C GLY A 153 1.43 29.81 10.40
N ARG A 154 1.50 30.57 11.52
CA ARG A 154 2.62 31.49 11.81
C ARG A 154 3.67 30.89 12.75
N ALA A 155 3.48 29.67 13.26
CA ALA A 155 4.43 29.03 14.16
C ALA A 155 5.69 28.56 13.39
N SER A 156 6.85 28.62 14.02
CA SER A 156 8.11 28.08 13.47
C SER A 156 8.16 26.56 13.67
N MET A 157 7.28 25.85 12.97
CA MET A 157 7.13 24.39 13.01
C MET A 157 7.18 23.82 11.59
N ARG A 158 7.40 22.50 11.46
CA ARG A 158 7.32 21.81 10.17
C ARG A 158 5.88 21.91 9.62
N GLU A 159 5.72 22.08 8.32
CA GLU A 159 4.41 22.22 7.66
C GLU A 159 3.45 21.06 8.00
N GLU A 160 3.97 19.83 8.07
CA GLU A 160 3.19 18.65 8.46
C GLU A 160 2.61 18.75 9.89
N SER A 161 3.33 19.40 10.80
CA SER A 161 2.86 19.64 12.18
C SER A 161 1.86 20.80 12.28
N LYS A 162 1.91 21.74 11.35
CA LYS A 162 0.95 22.86 11.27
C LYS A 162 -0.41 22.41 10.80
N HIS A 163 -0.43 21.40 9.90
CA HIS A 163 -1.60 20.91 9.22
C HIS A 163 -1.77 19.38 9.42
N PRO A 164 -2.14 18.94 10.62
CA PRO A 164 -2.27 17.52 10.91
C PRO A 164 -3.38 16.88 10.05
N PRO A 165 -3.21 15.60 9.64
CA PRO A 165 -4.24 14.89 8.91
C PRO A 165 -5.44 14.58 9.80
N ILE A 166 -6.64 14.63 9.23
CA ILE A 166 -7.87 14.25 9.91
C ILE A 166 -8.02 12.74 9.84
N LEU A 167 -8.09 12.09 10.99
CA LEU A 167 -8.30 10.64 11.08
C LEU A 167 -9.74 10.34 11.50
N PRO A 168 -10.44 9.42 10.80
CA PRO A 168 -11.81 9.05 11.11
C PRO A 168 -11.90 8.23 12.40
N LYS A 169 -12.73 8.66 13.34
CA LYS A 169 -12.85 8.06 14.69
C LYS A 169 -13.30 6.59 14.68
N LYS A 170 -14.12 6.19 13.72
CA LYS A 170 -14.75 4.85 13.70
C LYS A 170 -13.98 3.82 12.85
N ASN A 171 -12.81 4.16 12.32
CA ASN A 171 -12.03 3.25 11.51
C ASN A 171 -11.18 2.33 12.38
N VAL A 172 -11.25 1.02 12.13
CA VAL A 172 -10.51 -0.01 12.91
C VAL A 172 -9.01 0.19 12.83
N LEU A 173 -8.47 0.56 11.65
CA LEU A 173 -7.04 0.79 11.47
C LEU A 173 -6.56 2.00 12.27
N VAL A 174 -7.38 3.04 12.37
CA VAL A 174 -7.10 4.22 13.21
C VAL A 174 -7.11 3.84 14.70
N GLY A 175 -8.07 3.02 15.12
CA GLY A 175 -8.11 2.51 16.49
C GLY A 175 -6.84 1.75 16.88
N ARG A 176 -6.33 0.90 15.99
CA ARG A 176 -5.06 0.19 16.19
C ARG A 176 -3.86 1.12 16.29
N LEU A 177 -3.81 2.16 15.45
CA LEU A 177 -2.75 3.17 15.50
C LEU A 177 -2.75 3.91 16.83
N ILE A 178 -3.92 4.38 17.27
CA ILE A 178 -4.07 5.07 18.57
C ILE A 178 -3.60 4.16 19.71
N MET A 179 -4.01 2.88 19.70
CA MET A 179 -3.62 1.93 20.73
C MET A 179 -2.11 1.68 20.75
N ALA A 180 -1.47 1.59 19.57
CA ALA A 180 -0.02 1.43 19.47
C ALA A 180 0.73 2.64 20.05
N TYR A 181 0.31 3.86 19.74
CA TYR A 181 0.87 5.06 20.34
C TYR A 181 0.65 5.14 21.84
N HIS A 182 -0.56 4.78 22.29
CA HIS A 182 -0.89 4.76 23.71
C HIS A 182 0.03 3.81 24.50
N GLN A 183 0.32 2.63 23.93
CA GLN A 183 1.27 1.69 24.53
C GLN A 183 2.71 2.23 24.57
N VAL A 184 3.18 2.84 23.46
CA VAL A 184 4.55 3.39 23.37
C VAL A 184 4.75 4.55 24.33
N LEU A 185 3.73 5.39 24.54
CA LEU A 185 3.77 6.54 25.43
C LEU A 185 3.53 6.19 26.90
N GLY A 186 3.41 4.89 27.24
CA GLY A 186 3.26 4.45 28.64
C GLY A 186 1.88 4.75 29.25
N HIS A 187 0.83 4.72 28.43
CA HIS A 187 -0.55 4.95 28.84
C HIS A 187 -0.75 6.33 29.54
N PRO A 188 -0.36 7.44 28.92
CA PRO A 188 -0.63 8.75 29.52
C PRO A 188 -2.14 8.88 29.74
N GLY A 189 -2.52 9.28 30.95
CA GLY A 189 -3.91 9.58 31.28
C GLY A 189 -4.41 10.81 30.52
N PRO A 190 -5.71 11.08 30.51
CA PRO A 190 -6.22 12.37 30.06
C PRO A 190 -5.73 13.45 31.02
N ASP A 191 -4.96 14.42 30.52
CA ASP A 191 -4.65 15.65 31.21
C ASP A 191 -5.87 16.58 31.23
#